data_777d8ca482d6a85cbc6a7ebe7b2dc580
#
_entry.id   777d8ca482d6a85cbc6a7ebe7b2dc580
#
_cell.length_a   1.000
_cell.length_b   1.000
_cell.length_c   1.000
_cell.angle_alpha   90.00
_cell.angle_beta   90.00
_cell.angle_gamma   90.00
#
_symmetry.space_group_name_H-M   'P 1'
#
loop_
_entity.id
_entity.type
_entity.pdbx_description
1 polymer ?
#
loop_
_entity_poly.entity_id
_entity_poly.type
_entity_poly.pdbx_seq_one_letter_code
_entity_poly.pdbx_strand_id
1 'polypeptide(L)'
;MRLFVILLLFFLYNYLGYSQQDSSIKTLVIKSLDDDIIPPNTFSVKIPKVRGLTNKVIIPFFNYNLDNALKKPDLDITKKSDLVTPTWDIKQKFKEGNTTSSKFRKDYYLGEIQTDLDYIIIKCRDHEYVDGDRIKLMLNGIVIHPSITLSSNYYTIDIDLIEGYNNIEFVALNEGESSPNTAQLSVLDEKNIVLSTNKWFITTGFKAKLVVFKK
;
A
#
# COMPACT_ATOMS: atom_id res chain seq x y z
N MET A 1 44.85 30.93 -21.02
CA MET A 1 43.78 30.51 -21.93
C MET A 1 42.96 29.34 -21.43
N ARG A 2 43.53 28.24 -20.95
CA ARG A 2 42.79 27.07 -20.46
C ARG A 2 41.90 27.34 -19.22
N LEU A 3 42.37 28.17 -18.30
CA LEU A 3 41.59 28.50 -17.08
C LEU A 3 40.34 29.33 -17.38
N PHE A 4 40.41 30.20 -18.41
CA PHE A 4 39.29 31.06 -18.83
C PHE A 4 38.16 30.26 -19.46
N VAL A 5 38.51 29.19 -20.21
CA VAL A 5 37.53 28.30 -20.85
C VAL A 5 36.77 27.49 -19.81
N ILE A 6 37.46 27.02 -18.73
CA ILE A 6 36.85 26.27 -17.64
C ILE A 6 35.86 27.17 -16.86
N LEU A 7 36.24 28.42 -16.62
CA LEU A 7 35.37 29.39 -15.92
C LEU A 7 34.13 29.75 -16.75
N LEU A 8 34.26 29.85 -18.06
CA LEU A 8 33.17 30.13 -19.00
C LEU A 8 32.19 28.95 -19.04
N LEU A 9 32.69 27.69 -19.04
CA LEU A 9 31.85 26.50 -18.98
C LEU A 9 31.11 26.37 -17.66
N PHE A 10 31.71 26.78 -16.54
CA PHE A 10 31.06 26.79 -15.24
C PHE A 10 29.91 27.81 -15.16
N PHE A 11 30.05 28.98 -15.81
CA PHE A 11 28.99 29.97 -15.92
C PHE A 11 27.84 29.50 -16.83
N LEU A 12 28.13 28.82 -17.93
CA LEU A 12 27.12 28.28 -18.82
C LEU A 12 26.29 27.17 -18.17
N TYR A 13 26.89 26.36 -17.29
CA TYR A 13 26.18 25.30 -16.57
C TYR A 13 25.14 25.85 -15.59
N ASN A 14 25.41 27.01 -14.97
CA ASN A 14 24.46 27.66 -14.05
C ASN A 14 23.29 28.35 -14.77
N TYR A 15 23.40 28.65 -16.08
CA TYR A 15 22.33 29.29 -16.84
C TYR A 15 21.26 28.29 -17.35
N LEU A 16 21.58 26.98 -17.41
CA LEU A 16 20.64 25.94 -17.85
C LEU A 16 19.71 25.43 -16.75
N GLY A 17 19.88 25.91 -15.52
CA GLY A 17 19.12 25.46 -14.34
C GLY A 17 17.83 26.22 -14.04
N TYR A 18 17.47 27.26 -14.79
CA TYR A 18 16.27 28.04 -14.51
C TYR A 18 15.21 27.83 -15.59
N SER A 19 14.52 26.71 -15.52
CA SER A 19 13.22 26.55 -16.17
C SER A 19 12.40 25.49 -15.45
N GLN A 20 12.00 25.82 -14.24
CA GLN A 20 10.73 25.31 -13.73
C GLN A 20 9.78 26.50 -13.70
N GLN A 21 9.03 26.63 -14.76
CA GLN A 21 7.88 27.49 -14.81
C GLN A 21 6.82 26.86 -13.89
N ASP A 22 6.65 27.44 -12.72
CA ASP A 22 5.52 27.18 -11.86
C ASP A 22 4.26 27.42 -12.70
N SER A 23 3.62 26.33 -13.11
CA SER A 23 2.27 26.41 -13.62
C SER A 23 1.40 26.89 -12.48
N SER A 24 1.07 28.19 -12.50
CA SER A 24 0.11 28.79 -11.59
C SER A 24 -1.14 27.89 -11.56
N ILE A 25 -1.30 27.17 -10.48
CA ILE A 25 -2.55 26.49 -10.12
C ILE A 25 -3.57 27.63 -10.03
N LYS A 26 -4.38 27.79 -11.08
CA LYS A 26 -5.56 28.63 -10.99
C LYS A 26 -6.45 28.01 -9.92
N THR A 27 -6.36 28.55 -8.73
CA THR A 27 -7.29 28.26 -7.66
C THR A 27 -8.67 28.54 -8.22
N LEU A 28 -9.47 27.51 -8.44
CA LEU A 28 -10.88 27.65 -8.70
C LEU A 28 -11.49 28.27 -7.44
N VAL A 29 -11.62 29.59 -7.45
CA VAL A 29 -12.43 30.29 -6.46
C VAL A 29 -13.86 29.91 -6.77
N ILE A 30 -14.39 28.93 -6.06
CA ILE A 30 -15.83 28.67 -6.02
C ILE A 30 -16.41 29.88 -5.28
N LYS A 31 -16.84 30.89 -6.02
CA LYS A 31 -17.72 31.90 -5.47
C LYS A 31 -18.96 31.16 -4.97
N SER A 32 -19.23 31.27 -3.68
CA SER A 32 -20.56 30.95 -3.17
C SER A 32 -21.53 31.78 -4.01
N LEU A 33 -22.40 31.10 -4.76
CA LEU A 33 -23.54 31.77 -5.33
C LEU A 33 -24.36 32.27 -4.14
N ASP A 34 -24.42 33.58 -3.99
CA ASP A 34 -25.45 34.21 -3.19
C ASP A 34 -26.79 33.68 -3.69
N ASP A 35 -27.75 33.51 -2.78
CA ASP A 35 -29.05 32.87 -2.91
C ASP A 35 -30.01 33.53 -3.96
N ASP A 36 -29.49 33.94 -5.10
CA ASP A 36 -30.32 34.40 -6.22
C ASP A 36 -30.77 33.17 -7.02
N ILE A 37 -31.90 32.66 -6.55
CA ILE A 37 -32.98 31.94 -7.24
C ILE A 37 -32.67 31.63 -8.70
N ILE A 38 -32.15 30.41 -8.94
CA ILE A 38 -32.18 29.83 -10.28
C ILE A 38 -33.63 29.47 -10.57
N PRO A 39 -34.27 30.08 -11.58
CA PRO A 39 -35.66 29.73 -11.94
C PRO A 39 -35.69 28.26 -12.35
N PRO A 40 -36.71 27.48 -11.94
CA PRO A 40 -36.68 26.02 -11.98
C PRO A 40 -36.77 25.36 -13.36
N ASN A 41 -36.62 26.10 -14.46
CA ASN A 41 -36.97 25.59 -15.78
C ASN A 41 -35.92 25.73 -16.90
N THR A 42 -34.63 25.86 -16.61
CA THR A 42 -33.65 26.09 -17.69
C THR A 42 -32.53 25.08 -17.84
N PHE A 43 -32.66 23.86 -17.28
CA PHE A 43 -31.77 22.77 -17.66
C PHE A 43 -32.35 21.97 -18.84
N SER A 44 -32.11 22.43 -20.07
CA SER A 44 -32.31 21.58 -21.22
C SER A 44 -30.96 20.84 -21.52
N VAL A 45 -30.85 19.62 -21.03
CA VAL A 45 -29.77 18.75 -21.45
C VAL A 45 -30.06 18.27 -22.86
N LYS A 46 -29.32 18.82 -23.85
CA LYS A 46 -29.34 18.26 -25.21
C LYS A 46 -28.56 16.93 -25.18
N ILE A 47 -29.33 15.84 -25.08
CA ILE A 47 -28.75 14.50 -25.20
C ILE A 47 -28.34 14.28 -26.67
N PRO A 48 -27.09 13.94 -26.99
CA PRO A 48 -26.70 13.65 -28.36
C PRO A 48 -27.49 12.44 -28.89
N LYS A 49 -28.06 12.57 -30.10
CA LYS A 49 -28.77 11.48 -30.77
C LYS A 49 -27.82 10.33 -31.03
N VAL A 50 -27.90 9.26 -30.24
CA VAL A 50 -27.19 8.01 -30.49
C VAL A 50 -27.98 7.24 -31.56
N ARG A 51 -27.30 6.91 -32.68
CA ARG A 51 -27.91 6.16 -33.79
C ARG A 51 -28.30 4.77 -33.28
N GLY A 52 -29.62 4.48 -33.28
CA GLY A 52 -30.14 3.17 -32.87
C GLY A 52 -31.06 3.16 -31.64
N LEU A 53 -31.14 4.26 -30.90
CA LEU A 53 -32.17 4.40 -29.88
C LEU A 53 -33.43 5.03 -30.50
N THR A 54 -34.45 4.23 -30.71
CA THR A 54 -35.79 4.76 -31.06
C THR A 54 -36.27 5.58 -29.90
N ASN A 55 -36.78 6.80 -30.20
CA ASN A 55 -37.30 7.82 -29.26
C ASN A 55 -38.50 7.36 -28.40
N LYS A 56 -38.60 6.06 -28.07
CA LYS A 56 -39.78 5.51 -27.40
C LYS A 56 -39.54 5.16 -25.93
N VAL A 57 -38.36 5.44 -25.39
CA VAL A 57 -38.15 5.37 -23.95
C VAL A 57 -37.93 6.78 -23.44
N ILE A 58 -38.96 7.54 -23.36
CA ILE A 58 -39.03 8.67 -22.42
C ILE A 58 -39.04 7.99 -21.05
N ILE A 59 -37.90 7.94 -20.42
CA ILE A 59 -37.78 7.50 -19.04
C ILE A 59 -38.61 8.54 -18.26
N PRO A 60 -39.73 8.17 -17.59
CA PRO A 60 -40.57 9.12 -16.87
C PRO A 60 -39.89 9.68 -15.61
N PHE A 61 -38.57 9.63 -15.53
CA PHE A 61 -37.77 10.12 -14.39
C PHE A 61 -37.74 11.66 -14.28
N PHE A 62 -38.09 12.39 -15.37
CA PHE A 62 -37.98 13.86 -15.36
C PHE A 62 -39.27 14.58 -15.02
N ASN A 63 -40.37 13.88 -14.77
CA ASN A 63 -41.63 14.48 -14.30
C ASN A 63 -41.86 14.26 -12.80
N TYR A 64 -40.83 13.96 -12.04
CA TYR A 64 -40.93 14.04 -10.59
C TYR A 64 -41.03 15.51 -10.21
N ASN A 65 -42.17 15.88 -9.71
CA ASN A 65 -42.41 17.18 -9.12
C ASN A 65 -41.44 17.32 -7.93
N LEU A 66 -40.38 18.09 -8.11
CA LEU A 66 -39.31 18.26 -7.12
C LEU A 66 -39.88 18.75 -5.78
N ASP A 67 -41.02 19.47 -5.82
CA ASP A 67 -41.67 19.97 -4.62
C ASP A 67 -42.17 18.86 -3.70
N ASN A 68 -42.45 17.67 -4.23
CA ASN A 68 -42.80 16.51 -3.42
C ASN A 68 -41.58 15.74 -2.93
N ALA A 69 -40.47 15.82 -3.65
CA ALA A 69 -39.22 15.19 -3.23
C ALA A 69 -38.49 15.99 -2.12
N LEU A 70 -38.78 17.31 -2.05
CA LEU A 70 -38.18 18.19 -1.03
C LEU A 70 -39.04 18.28 0.25
N LYS A 71 -40.23 17.71 0.27
CA LYS A 71 -40.96 17.48 1.52
C LYS A 71 -40.15 16.41 2.28
N LYS A 72 -39.32 16.84 3.21
CA LYS A 72 -38.75 15.93 4.18
C LYS A 72 -39.88 15.10 4.76
N PRO A 73 -39.89 13.77 4.59
CA PRO A 73 -40.84 12.96 5.32
C PRO A 73 -40.64 13.29 6.79
N ASP A 74 -41.72 13.55 7.49
CA ASP A 74 -41.68 13.74 8.94
C ASP A 74 -41.22 12.39 9.53
N LEU A 75 -39.91 12.28 9.71
CA LEU A 75 -39.22 11.07 10.19
C LEU A 75 -39.49 11.00 11.68
N ASP A 76 -40.66 10.50 12.04
CA ASP A 76 -40.98 10.16 13.41
C ASP A 76 -40.23 8.87 13.77
N ILE A 77 -39.05 9.04 14.38
CA ILE A 77 -38.21 7.94 14.84
C ILE A 77 -38.86 7.10 15.95
N THR A 78 -40.01 7.53 16.49
CA THR A 78 -40.77 6.78 17.48
C THR A 78 -41.74 5.76 16.87
N LYS A 79 -42.05 5.90 15.57
CA LYS A 79 -42.88 4.94 14.84
C LYS A 79 -42.07 3.70 14.54
N LYS A 80 -42.56 2.52 14.93
CA LYS A 80 -42.00 1.26 14.48
C LYS A 80 -41.95 1.25 12.96
N SER A 81 -40.75 1.03 12.42
CA SER A 81 -40.53 0.85 11.01
C SER A 81 -41.34 -0.34 10.50
N ASP A 82 -42.19 -0.11 9.47
CA ASP A 82 -42.87 -1.19 8.74
C ASP A 82 -41.92 -1.97 7.81
N LEU A 83 -40.62 -1.69 7.89
CA LEU A 83 -39.58 -2.50 7.22
C LEU A 83 -39.66 -3.92 7.78
N VAL A 84 -39.86 -4.87 6.89
CA VAL A 84 -39.81 -6.30 7.23
C VAL A 84 -38.48 -6.55 7.92
N THR A 85 -38.54 -6.86 9.21
CA THR A 85 -37.34 -7.29 9.94
C THR A 85 -36.85 -8.57 9.29
N PRO A 86 -35.57 -8.60 8.80
CA PRO A 86 -35.05 -9.81 8.20
C PRO A 86 -35.11 -10.93 9.24
N THR A 87 -35.72 -12.07 8.87
CA THR A 87 -35.84 -13.25 9.73
C THR A 87 -34.51 -13.95 10.00
N TRP A 88 -33.44 -13.44 9.42
CA TRP A 88 -32.07 -13.95 9.59
C TRP A 88 -31.26 -12.92 10.41
N ASP A 89 -30.93 -13.29 11.61
CA ASP A 89 -29.88 -12.61 12.38
C ASP A 89 -28.55 -12.91 11.73
N ILE A 90 -27.97 -11.92 11.04
CA ILE A 90 -26.53 -11.95 10.74
C ILE A 90 -25.82 -11.80 12.09
N LYS A 91 -25.64 -12.90 12.80
CA LYS A 91 -24.65 -12.96 13.83
C LYS A 91 -23.30 -12.91 13.11
N GLN A 92 -22.78 -11.72 12.88
CA GLN A 92 -21.38 -11.55 12.61
C GLN A 92 -20.66 -12.12 13.85
N LYS A 93 -20.35 -13.39 13.79
CA LYS A 93 -19.33 -13.95 14.65
C LYS A 93 -18.03 -13.37 14.15
N PHE A 94 -17.70 -12.16 14.58
CA PHE A 94 -16.32 -11.79 14.71
C PHE A 94 -15.75 -12.84 15.68
N LYS A 95 -15.20 -13.90 15.13
CA LYS A 95 -14.23 -14.68 15.86
C LYS A 95 -13.01 -13.76 16.00
N GLU A 96 -13.07 -12.83 16.93
CA GLU A 96 -11.88 -12.38 17.63
C GLU A 96 -11.31 -13.57 18.42
N GLY A 97 -11.19 -14.65 17.75
CA GLY A 97 -10.57 -15.85 18.28
C GLY A 97 -9.21 -15.92 17.68
N ASN A 98 -8.30 -15.26 18.27
CA ASN A 98 -6.84 -15.37 18.29
C ASN A 98 -6.26 -16.80 18.26
N THR A 99 -6.99 -17.80 17.81
CA THR A 99 -6.46 -19.17 17.70
C THR A 99 -5.48 -19.31 16.55
N THR A 100 -5.66 -18.53 15.47
CA THR A 100 -4.73 -18.54 14.33
C THR A 100 -3.47 -17.76 14.67
N SER A 101 -3.59 -16.61 15.34
CA SER A 101 -2.43 -15.79 15.71
C SER A 101 -1.54 -16.44 16.78
N SER A 102 -2.10 -17.26 17.70
CA SER A 102 -1.28 -17.93 18.72
C SER A 102 -0.27 -18.91 18.13
N LYS A 103 -0.58 -19.53 16.99
CA LYS A 103 0.32 -20.42 16.27
C LYS A 103 1.59 -19.73 15.78
N PHE A 104 1.49 -18.46 15.43
CA PHE A 104 2.56 -17.65 14.84
C PHE A 104 3.27 -16.75 15.84
N ARG A 105 2.89 -16.78 17.12
CA ARG A 105 3.52 -16.04 18.23
C ARG A 105 4.75 -16.75 18.74
N LYS A 106 5.71 -16.95 17.87
CA LYS A 106 7.01 -17.54 18.20
C LYS A 106 8.02 -17.13 17.18
N ASP A 107 9.28 -17.14 17.59
CA ASP A 107 10.39 -16.98 16.66
C ASP A 107 10.45 -18.17 15.70
N TYR A 108 10.83 -17.89 14.46
CA TYR A 108 10.93 -18.87 13.40
C TYR A 108 12.38 -19.08 12.99
N TYR A 109 12.83 -20.32 13.00
CA TYR A 109 14.17 -20.66 12.57
C TYR A 109 14.19 -21.01 11.08
N LEU A 110 14.96 -20.25 10.31
CA LEU A 110 15.06 -20.39 8.85
C LEU A 110 16.15 -21.39 8.42
N GLY A 111 16.95 -21.85 9.37
CA GLY A 111 18.03 -22.80 9.11
C GLY A 111 19.43 -22.20 9.27
N GLU A 112 20.42 -23.00 8.86
CA GLU A 112 21.83 -22.65 8.90
C GLU A 112 22.45 -22.85 7.51
N ILE A 113 23.33 -21.94 7.11
CA ILE A 113 24.12 -21.98 5.88
C ILE A 113 25.58 -21.95 6.26
N GLN A 114 26.41 -22.82 5.65
CA GLN A 114 27.87 -22.77 5.76
C GLN A 114 28.42 -22.30 4.43
N THR A 115 29.36 -21.34 4.48
CA THR A 115 29.92 -20.73 3.28
C THR A 115 31.33 -20.20 3.54
N ASP A 116 32.11 -20.05 2.47
CA ASP A 116 33.43 -19.39 2.47
C ASP A 116 33.34 -17.99 1.82
N LEU A 117 32.12 -17.49 1.52
CA LEU A 117 31.89 -16.22 0.85
C LEU A 117 32.11 -15.03 1.79
N ASP A 118 32.57 -13.90 1.22
CA ASP A 118 32.74 -12.67 1.97
C ASP A 118 31.41 -11.98 2.23
N TYR A 119 30.43 -12.13 1.34
CA TYR A 119 29.08 -11.61 1.47
C TYR A 119 28.05 -12.55 0.85
N ILE A 120 26.80 -12.37 1.21
CA ILE A 120 25.64 -13.05 0.63
C ILE A 120 24.62 -12.02 0.18
N ILE A 121 23.83 -12.39 -0.81
CA ILE A 121 22.73 -11.56 -1.31
C ILE A 121 21.43 -12.09 -0.71
N ILE A 122 20.74 -11.23 0.02
CA ILE A 122 19.42 -11.53 0.58
C ILE A 122 18.35 -10.88 -0.29
N LYS A 123 17.38 -11.68 -0.71
CA LYS A 123 16.18 -11.22 -1.40
C LYS A 123 14.95 -11.60 -0.59
N CYS A 124 14.15 -10.61 -0.20
CA CYS A 124 12.90 -10.87 0.51
C CYS A 124 11.72 -10.15 -0.17
N ARG A 125 10.55 -10.77 -0.11
CA ARG A 125 9.31 -10.23 -0.63
C ARG A 125 8.13 -10.76 0.16
N ASP A 126 6.98 -10.10 0.04
CA ASP A 126 5.72 -10.71 0.40
C ASP A 126 5.41 -11.86 -0.55
N HIS A 127 4.91 -12.99 -0.03
CA HIS A 127 4.65 -14.17 -0.83
C HIS A 127 3.16 -14.57 -0.89
N GLU A 128 2.32 -13.88 -0.13
CA GLU A 128 0.88 -14.09 -0.14
C GLU A 128 0.16 -12.85 -0.67
N TYR A 129 -0.40 -12.04 0.19
CA TYR A 129 -1.16 -10.86 -0.16
C TYR A 129 -0.42 -9.61 0.32
N VAL A 130 -0.08 -8.74 -0.64
CA VAL A 130 0.66 -7.50 -0.31
C VAL A 130 -0.27 -6.54 0.40
N ASP A 131 -0.19 -6.50 1.70
CA ASP A 131 -1.08 -5.74 2.59
C ASP A 131 -0.34 -4.74 3.50
N GLY A 132 0.94 -4.52 3.24
CA GLY A 132 1.74 -3.55 3.96
C GLY A 132 2.55 -4.13 5.12
N ASP A 133 2.88 -5.41 5.08
CA ASP A 133 3.83 -6.06 5.98
C ASP A 133 5.16 -5.33 6.02
N ARG A 134 5.68 -5.10 7.22
CA ARG A 134 6.98 -4.44 7.43
C ARG A 134 7.83 -5.26 8.36
N ILE A 135 9.12 -5.30 8.04
CA ILE A 135 10.14 -5.99 8.82
C ILE A 135 11.32 -5.07 9.11
N LYS A 136 12.05 -5.37 10.17
CA LYS A 136 13.34 -4.81 10.51
C LYS A 136 14.40 -5.89 10.29
N LEU A 137 15.49 -5.55 9.62
CA LEU A 137 16.62 -6.45 9.40
C LEU A 137 17.74 -6.13 10.38
N MET A 138 18.24 -7.17 11.04
CA MET A 138 19.35 -7.09 11.96
C MET A 138 20.44 -8.12 11.62
N LEU A 139 21.69 -7.77 11.83
CA LEU A 139 22.86 -8.65 11.73
C LEU A 139 23.63 -8.61 13.05
N ASN A 140 23.83 -9.74 13.68
CA ASN A 140 24.54 -9.87 14.94
C ASN A 140 24.06 -8.89 16.03
N GLY A 141 22.74 -8.63 16.08
CA GLY A 141 22.10 -7.71 17.03
C GLY A 141 22.16 -6.25 16.62
N ILE A 142 22.81 -5.90 15.51
CA ILE A 142 22.90 -4.53 14.98
C ILE A 142 21.80 -4.34 13.93
N VAL A 143 21.11 -3.21 13.96
CA VAL A 143 20.08 -2.89 12.96
C VAL A 143 20.77 -2.47 11.66
N ILE A 144 20.59 -3.28 10.61
CA ILE A 144 21.06 -2.99 9.25
C ILE A 144 20.04 -2.13 8.53
N HIS A 145 18.76 -2.51 8.61
CA HIS A 145 17.66 -1.76 8.00
C HIS A 145 16.50 -1.63 8.98
N PRO A 146 16.14 -0.41 9.39
CA PRO A 146 15.15 -0.21 10.46
C PRO A 146 13.72 -0.56 10.04
N SER A 147 13.38 -0.44 8.76
CA SER A 147 12.05 -0.76 8.25
C SER A 147 12.07 -1.02 6.75
N ILE A 148 11.72 -2.23 6.36
CA ILE A 148 11.53 -2.67 4.98
C ILE A 148 10.04 -2.98 4.82
N THR A 149 9.37 -2.31 3.89
CA THR A 149 8.01 -2.68 3.50
C THR A 149 8.08 -3.79 2.46
N LEU A 150 7.47 -4.91 2.75
CA LEU A 150 7.39 -6.04 1.84
C LEU A 150 6.41 -5.75 0.71
N SER A 151 6.77 -6.17 -0.50
CA SER A 151 5.94 -6.03 -1.70
C SER A 151 6.01 -7.32 -2.51
N SER A 152 5.29 -7.38 -3.63
CA SER A 152 5.41 -8.48 -4.59
C SER A 152 6.79 -8.58 -5.24
N ASN A 153 7.50 -7.45 -5.33
CA ASN A 153 8.86 -7.40 -5.85
C ASN A 153 9.87 -7.70 -4.74
N TYR A 154 10.97 -8.34 -5.12
CA TYR A 154 12.04 -8.62 -4.18
C TYR A 154 12.76 -7.34 -3.75
N TYR A 155 12.85 -7.13 -2.44
CA TYR A 155 13.82 -6.25 -1.83
C TYR A 155 15.15 -7.01 -1.76
N THR A 156 16.21 -6.41 -2.27
CA THR A 156 17.56 -7.04 -2.35
C THR A 156 18.54 -6.23 -1.52
N ILE A 157 19.36 -6.94 -0.72
CA ILE A 157 20.42 -6.36 0.09
C ILE A 157 21.60 -7.32 0.17
N ASP A 158 22.79 -6.77 0.09
CA ASP A 158 24.03 -7.51 0.28
C ASP A 158 24.42 -7.44 1.77
N ILE A 159 24.81 -8.58 2.34
CA ILE A 159 25.22 -8.72 3.74
C ILE A 159 26.64 -9.20 3.80
N ASP A 160 27.55 -8.34 4.27
CA ASP A 160 28.94 -8.72 4.55
C ASP A 160 28.98 -9.68 5.74
N LEU A 161 29.76 -10.75 5.60
CA LEU A 161 29.90 -11.80 6.61
C LEU A 161 31.23 -11.64 7.35
N ILE A 162 31.19 -11.75 8.66
CA ILE A 162 32.36 -11.89 9.50
C ILE A 162 32.73 -13.37 9.69
N GLU A 163 33.98 -13.68 9.97
CA GLU A 163 34.42 -15.04 10.33
C GLU A 163 33.59 -15.61 11.47
N GLY A 164 33.17 -16.86 11.32
CA GLY A 164 32.33 -17.55 12.29
C GLY A 164 30.84 -17.30 12.09
N TYR A 165 30.10 -17.18 13.19
CA TYR A 165 28.64 -17.11 13.16
C TYR A 165 28.13 -15.72 12.87
N ASN A 166 27.27 -15.61 11.85
CA ASN A 166 26.50 -14.43 11.48
C ASN A 166 25.01 -14.72 11.72
N ASN A 167 24.41 -14.02 12.66
CA ASN A 167 22.99 -14.13 12.97
C ASN A 167 22.21 -13.05 12.23
N ILE A 168 21.38 -13.45 11.28
CA ILE A 168 20.53 -12.56 10.50
C ILE A 168 19.10 -12.70 11.02
N GLU A 169 18.49 -11.60 11.46
CA GLU A 169 17.18 -11.60 12.08
C GLU A 169 16.24 -10.65 11.35
N PHE A 170 15.08 -11.16 10.96
CA PHE A 170 13.98 -10.41 10.36
C PHE A 170 12.87 -10.27 11.40
N VAL A 171 12.73 -9.09 11.99
CA VAL A 171 11.75 -8.81 13.04
C VAL A 171 10.50 -8.21 12.42
N ALA A 172 9.33 -8.82 12.63
CA ALA A 172 8.05 -8.27 12.19
C ALA A 172 7.71 -6.99 12.94
N LEU A 173 7.51 -5.90 12.22
CA LEU A 173 7.13 -4.60 12.77
C LEU A 173 5.60 -4.43 12.82
N ASN A 174 4.91 -5.06 11.90
CA ASN A 174 3.44 -5.12 11.82
C ASN A 174 3.02 -6.42 11.10
N GLU A 175 1.73 -6.61 10.92
CA GLU A 175 1.12 -7.76 10.26
C GLU A 175 0.23 -7.32 9.09
N GLY A 176 0.53 -6.14 8.49
CA GLY A 176 -0.27 -5.60 7.40
C GLY A 176 -1.74 -5.38 7.80
N GLU A 177 -2.63 -5.59 6.83
CA GLU A 177 -4.09 -5.60 7.05
C GLU A 177 -4.60 -6.98 7.50
N SER A 178 -3.77 -8.02 7.35
CA SER A 178 -4.13 -9.43 7.59
C SER A 178 -3.00 -10.19 8.29
N SER A 179 -3.21 -10.57 9.55
CA SER A 179 -2.25 -11.40 10.32
C SER A 179 -2.13 -12.82 9.74
N PRO A 180 -0.92 -13.39 9.73
CA PRO A 180 0.36 -12.90 10.25
C PRO A 180 1.19 -12.11 9.22
N ASN A 181 2.32 -11.51 9.65
CA ASN A 181 3.36 -11.03 8.74
C ASN A 181 3.95 -12.19 7.94
N THR A 182 3.92 -12.06 6.61
CA THR A 182 4.31 -13.13 5.70
C THR A 182 5.45 -12.69 4.80
N ALA A 183 6.48 -13.54 4.65
CA ALA A 183 7.50 -13.28 3.67
C ALA A 183 8.16 -14.53 3.12
N GLN A 184 8.74 -14.37 1.94
CA GLN A 184 9.64 -15.31 1.29
C GLN A 184 11.05 -14.71 1.30
N LEU A 185 12.00 -15.51 1.78
CA LEU A 185 13.42 -15.24 1.75
C LEU A 185 14.10 -16.11 0.70
N SER A 186 15.03 -15.53 -0.05
CA SER A 186 16.01 -16.25 -0.86
C SER A 186 17.40 -15.71 -0.53
N VAL A 187 18.31 -16.59 -0.26
CA VAL A 187 19.72 -16.29 -0.01
C VAL A 187 20.53 -16.77 -1.19
N LEU A 188 21.35 -15.92 -1.76
CA LEU A 188 22.12 -16.20 -2.96
C LEU A 188 23.60 -15.93 -2.70
N ASP A 189 24.44 -16.56 -3.51
CA ASP A 189 25.88 -16.24 -3.59
C ASP A 189 26.13 -15.04 -4.54
N GLU A 190 27.42 -14.68 -4.67
CA GLU A 190 27.91 -13.63 -5.58
C GLU A 190 27.52 -13.86 -7.05
N LYS A 191 27.32 -15.11 -7.45
CA LYS A 191 26.95 -15.52 -8.81
C LYS A 191 25.43 -15.61 -9.01
N ASN A 192 24.62 -15.17 -8.01
CA ASN A 192 23.19 -15.31 -7.97
C ASN A 192 22.70 -16.78 -7.94
N ILE A 193 23.51 -17.72 -7.44
CA ILE A 193 23.08 -19.10 -7.20
C ILE A 193 22.37 -19.13 -5.85
N VAL A 194 21.20 -19.76 -5.82
CA VAL A 194 20.38 -19.84 -4.60
C VAL A 194 21.01 -20.83 -3.62
N LEU A 195 21.41 -20.36 -2.45
CA LEU A 195 21.92 -21.14 -1.34
C LEU A 195 20.79 -21.68 -0.46
N SER A 196 19.75 -20.87 -0.24
CA SER A 196 18.60 -21.24 0.58
C SER A 196 17.37 -20.44 0.17
N THR A 197 16.19 -21.06 0.32
CA THR A 197 14.90 -20.39 0.17
C THR A 197 13.97 -20.85 1.28
N ASN A 198 13.39 -19.86 1.97
CA ASN A 198 12.48 -20.10 3.09
C ASN A 198 11.30 -19.15 3.07
N LYS A 199 10.27 -19.50 3.83
CA LYS A 199 9.10 -18.65 4.07
C LYS A 199 8.85 -18.59 5.56
N TRP A 200 8.31 -17.46 6.02
CA TRP A 200 7.87 -17.35 7.41
C TRP A 200 6.48 -16.80 7.55
N PHE A 201 5.93 -17.08 8.72
CA PHE A 201 4.65 -16.60 9.20
C PHE A 201 4.84 -16.25 10.67
N ILE A 202 5.00 -14.98 10.99
CA ILE A 202 5.26 -14.51 12.36
C ILE A 202 4.37 -13.33 12.69
N THR A 203 4.03 -13.17 13.97
CA THR A 203 3.30 -12.00 14.45
C THR A 203 4.24 -10.88 14.84
N THR A 204 3.72 -9.66 14.94
CA THR A 204 4.47 -8.46 15.36
C THR A 204 5.32 -8.71 16.60
N GLY A 205 6.57 -8.28 16.53
CA GLY A 205 7.56 -8.40 17.60
C GLY A 205 8.33 -9.72 17.61
N PHE A 206 7.86 -10.76 16.93
CA PHE A 206 8.60 -12.01 16.73
C PHE A 206 9.55 -11.89 15.52
N LYS A 207 10.49 -12.82 15.42
CA LYS A 207 11.53 -12.78 14.42
C LYS A 207 11.73 -14.10 13.69
N ALA A 208 12.09 -14.00 12.43
CA ALA A 208 12.62 -15.10 11.64
C ALA A 208 14.15 -15.01 11.67
N LYS A 209 14.83 -16.09 12.03
CA LYS A 209 16.28 -16.13 12.26
C LYS A 209 16.97 -17.09 11.31
N LEU A 210 17.94 -16.57 10.57
CA LEU A 210 18.88 -17.32 9.73
C LEU A 210 20.27 -17.26 10.37
N VAL A 211 20.96 -18.38 10.40
CA VAL A 211 22.36 -18.46 10.85
C VAL A 211 23.24 -18.71 9.63
N VAL A 212 24.29 -17.93 9.47
CA VAL A 212 25.30 -18.16 8.42
C VAL A 212 26.66 -18.33 9.10
N PHE A 213 27.26 -19.47 8.88
CA PHE A 213 28.61 -19.75 9.35
C PHE A 213 29.62 -19.55 8.21
N LYS A 214 30.48 -18.55 8.37
CA LYS A 214 31.60 -18.30 7.46
C LYS A 214 32.83 -19.06 7.98
N LYS A 215 33.41 -19.89 7.11
CA LYS A 215 34.64 -20.64 7.42
C LYS A 215 35.85 -19.78 7.30
#